data_17db61fd0656dcca93435ba70e71f4bc
#
_entry.id   17db61fd0656dcca93435ba70e71f4bc
#
_cell.length_a   1.000
_cell.length_b   1.000
_cell.length_c   1.000
_cell.angle_alpha   90.00
_cell.angle_beta   90.00
_cell.angle_gamma   90.00
#
_symmetry.space_group_name_H-M   'P 1'
#
loop_
_entity.id
_entity.type
_entity.pdbx_description
1 polymer ?
#
loop_
_entity_poly.entity_id
_entity_poly.type
_entity_poly.pdbx_seq_one_letter_code
_entity_poly.pdbx_strand_id
1 'polypeptide(L)'
;MGDPTHVYLNLDVVNNSTTTPQPLVFNETRNMPFLSNSENYFCSVVRFTLQTSNSLPVFIPDILTGQDDVDKTVYAISMSLTKYNRDGAGTITSDTYGASKYIQYKPLDFTQPEPAPPSTRVDTSSTYYFIYNVNDWVDMINETFDLLTQDIIQKFRDAVNYNIIQKTIY
;
A
#
# COMPACT_ATOMS: atom_id res chain seq x y z
N MET A 1 -37.00 10.26 39.32
CA MET A 1 -35.73 9.78 38.83
C MET A 1 -35.27 10.84 37.82
N GLY A 2 -34.22 11.60 38.13
CA GLY A 2 -33.74 12.63 37.20
C GLY A 2 -33.07 11.99 36.01
N ASP A 3 -33.16 12.64 34.87
CA ASP A 3 -32.46 12.16 33.68
C ASP A 3 -30.95 12.10 33.94
N PRO A 4 -30.24 11.06 33.42
CA PRO A 4 -28.80 10.96 33.59
C PRO A 4 -28.10 12.15 32.92
N THR A 5 -27.30 12.88 33.68
CA THR A 5 -26.53 14.00 33.16
C THR A 5 -25.25 13.46 32.58
N HIS A 6 -25.03 13.72 31.30
CA HIS A 6 -23.79 13.39 30.60
C HIS A 6 -22.87 14.61 30.55
N VAL A 7 -21.63 14.40 30.95
CA VAL A 7 -20.56 15.40 30.80
C VAL A 7 -19.51 14.86 29.85
N TYR A 8 -19.28 15.57 28.73
CA TYR A 8 -18.30 15.20 27.74
C TYR A 8 -17.04 16.03 27.92
N LEU A 9 -15.89 15.35 27.95
CA LEU A 9 -14.57 15.98 27.96
C LEU A 9 -13.83 15.64 26.70
N ASN A 10 -13.34 16.65 26.01
CA ASN A 10 -12.38 16.48 24.93
C ASN A 10 -10.99 16.62 25.52
N LEU A 11 -10.16 15.62 25.30
CA LEU A 11 -8.77 15.57 25.73
C LEU A 11 -7.89 15.44 24.49
N ASP A 12 -7.10 16.46 24.20
CA ASP A 12 -6.14 16.45 23.11
C ASP A 12 -4.73 16.30 23.67
N VAL A 13 -4.04 15.23 23.28
CA VAL A 13 -2.65 15.00 23.66
C VAL A 13 -1.80 15.14 22.42
N VAL A 14 -0.95 16.15 22.41
CA VAL A 14 -0.02 16.42 21.31
C VAL A 14 1.41 16.11 21.77
N ASN A 15 2.07 15.19 21.07
CA ASN A 15 3.50 14.97 21.27
C ASN A 15 4.28 15.90 20.35
N ASN A 16 4.85 16.93 20.94
CA ASN A 16 5.70 17.92 20.22
C ASN A 16 7.20 17.53 20.20
N SER A 17 7.56 16.38 20.77
CA SER A 17 8.96 15.93 20.77
C SER A 17 9.28 15.22 19.47
N THR A 18 10.24 15.76 18.71
CA THR A 18 10.74 15.17 17.45
C THR A 18 11.91 14.20 17.68
N THR A 19 12.50 14.20 18.87
CA THR A 19 13.75 13.49 19.14
C THR A 19 13.62 12.28 20.07
N THR A 20 12.59 12.25 20.91
CA THR A 20 12.35 11.12 21.82
C THR A 20 10.86 10.81 21.86
N PRO A 21 10.45 9.57 21.52
CA PRO A 21 9.09 9.14 21.72
C PRO A 21 8.73 9.28 23.20
N GLN A 22 7.79 10.15 23.52
CA GLN A 22 7.27 10.28 24.87
C GLN A 22 5.97 9.49 24.97
N PRO A 23 5.70 8.80 26.07
CA PRO A 23 4.43 8.17 26.29
C PRO A 23 3.32 9.23 26.24
N LEU A 24 2.26 8.97 25.49
CA LEU A 24 1.08 9.83 25.45
C LEU A 24 0.33 9.67 26.77
N VAL A 25 0.72 10.47 27.73
CA VAL A 25 0.07 10.50 29.06
C VAL A 25 -0.67 11.81 29.20
N PHE A 26 -1.96 11.72 29.43
CA PHE A 26 -2.77 12.87 29.81
C PHE A 26 -2.84 12.93 31.33
N ASN A 27 -2.39 14.03 31.89
CA ASN A 27 -2.51 14.32 33.31
C ASN A 27 -2.85 15.79 33.47
N GLU A 28 -4.11 16.08 33.81
CA GLU A 28 -4.59 17.42 34.04
C GLU A 28 -5.18 17.51 35.47
N THR A 29 -4.67 18.44 36.22
CA THR A 29 -5.22 18.77 37.54
C THR A 29 -5.94 20.11 37.45
N ARG A 30 -7.21 20.13 37.85
CA ARG A 30 -8.03 21.34 37.89
C ARG A 30 -8.22 21.81 39.34
N ASN A 31 -8.10 23.12 39.51
CA ASN A 31 -8.29 23.74 40.84
C ASN A 31 -9.75 23.77 41.29
N MET A 32 -10.67 23.60 40.35
CA MET A 32 -12.11 23.53 40.68
C MET A 32 -12.69 22.23 40.13
N PRO A 33 -13.44 21.48 40.97
CA PRO A 33 -14.12 20.28 40.49
C PRO A 33 -15.23 20.68 39.51
N PHE A 34 -15.30 19.98 38.37
CA PHE A 34 -16.40 20.15 37.41
C PHE A 34 -17.57 19.19 37.65
N LEU A 35 -17.40 18.24 38.57
CA LEU A 35 -18.46 17.36 39.05
C LEU A 35 -18.68 17.61 40.52
N SER A 36 -19.91 17.86 40.92
CA SER A 36 -20.27 18.17 42.32
C SER A 36 -20.40 16.92 43.17
N ASN A 37 -20.44 15.77 42.80
CA ASN A 37 -20.47 14.50 43.53
C ASN A 37 -19.89 13.42 42.63
N SER A 38 -18.58 13.40 42.48
CA SER A 38 -17.87 12.55 41.51
C SER A 38 -18.10 11.06 41.74
N GLU A 39 -18.43 10.64 42.96
CA GLU A 39 -18.77 9.27 43.31
C GLU A 39 -20.04 8.74 42.63
N ASN A 40 -20.88 9.62 42.12
CA ASN A 40 -22.12 9.27 41.41
C ASN A 40 -21.93 9.16 39.89
N TYR A 41 -20.71 9.31 39.39
CA TYR A 41 -20.41 9.27 37.94
C TYR A 41 -19.50 8.12 37.58
N PHE A 42 -19.75 7.56 36.40
CA PHE A 42 -18.87 6.60 35.75
C PHE A 42 -18.16 7.28 34.59
N CYS A 43 -16.86 7.01 34.45
CA CYS A 43 -16.08 7.49 33.34
C CYS A 43 -15.89 6.38 32.31
N SER A 44 -16.12 6.70 31.04
CA SER A 44 -15.83 5.80 29.95
C SER A 44 -15.30 6.57 28.75
N VAL A 45 -14.45 5.92 27.94
CA VAL A 45 -13.98 6.48 26.67
C VAL A 45 -15.06 6.24 25.62
N VAL A 46 -15.73 7.32 25.18
CA VAL A 46 -16.78 7.27 24.17
C VAL A 46 -16.19 7.28 22.76
N ARG A 47 -15.09 8.02 22.57
CA ARG A 47 -14.39 8.09 21.30
C ARG A 47 -12.89 8.20 21.56
N PHE A 48 -12.14 7.43 20.80
CA PHE A 48 -10.70 7.57 20.69
C PHE A 48 -10.34 7.88 19.24
N THR A 49 -9.56 8.93 19.02
CA THR A 49 -9.06 9.29 17.69
C THR A 49 -7.56 9.41 17.80
N LEU A 50 -6.85 8.70 16.95
CA LEU A 50 -5.42 8.80 16.80
C LEU A 50 -5.13 9.40 15.41
N GLN A 51 -4.39 10.50 15.40
CA GLN A 51 -3.95 11.10 14.16
C GLN A 51 -2.70 10.35 13.69
N THR A 52 -2.87 9.53 12.67
CA THR A 52 -1.81 8.64 12.16
C THR A 52 -1.26 9.08 10.80
N SER A 53 -1.70 10.23 10.29
CA SER A 53 -1.25 10.75 9.01
C SER A 53 0.27 10.78 8.94
N ASN A 54 0.86 9.95 8.10
CA ASN A 54 2.31 9.78 7.90
C ASN A 54 3.08 9.36 9.17
N SER A 55 2.40 8.85 10.20
CA SER A 55 3.06 8.43 11.45
C SER A 55 3.09 6.92 11.63
N LEU A 56 2.09 6.23 11.10
CA LEU A 56 2.02 4.77 11.12
C LEU A 56 1.81 4.28 9.70
N PRO A 57 2.63 3.35 9.23
CA PRO A 57 2.41 2.74 7.92
C PRO A 57 1.14 1.89 7.93
N VAL A 58 0.40 1.94 6.85
CA VAL A 58 -0.73 1.03 6.60
C VAL A 58 -0.22 -0.34 6.19
N PHE A 59 0.92 -0.36 5.49
CA PHE A 59 1.51 -1.57 4.97
C PHE A 59 3.03 -1.40 4.81
N ILE A 60 3.79 -2.45 5.10
CA ILE A 60 5.23 -2.56 4.81
C ILE A 60 5.39 -3.78 3.91
N PRO A 61 5.69 -3.59 2.61
CA PRO A 61 5.80 -4.71 1.68
C PRO A 61 7.05 -5.56 1.96
N ASP A 62 6.94 -6.84 1.68
CA ASP A 62 8.09 -7.74 1.65
C ASP A 62 8.94 -7.43 0.42
N ILE A 63 10.23 -7.21 0.63
CA ILE A 63 11.21 -6.93 -0.42
C ILE A 63 12.00 -8.20 -0.75
N LEU A 64 12.36 -8.39 -2.03
CA LEU A 64 13.23 -9.47 -2.45
C LEU A 64 14.65 -9.20 -1.96
N THR A 65 15.11 -10.06 -1.04
CA THR A 65 16.49 -9.96 -0.51
C THR A 65 17.52 -10.46 -1.52
N GLY A 66 18.70 -9.84 -1.52
CA GLY A 66 19.82 -10.28 -2.36
C GLY A 66 19.62 -10.03 -3.86
N GLN A 67 18.74 -9.12 -4.23
CA GLN A 67 18.55 -8.66 -5.60
C GLN A 67 19.38 -7.37 -5.82
N ASP A 68 19.82 -7.17 -7.07
CA ASP A 68 20.49 -5.91 -7.46
C ASP A 68 19.53 -4.72 -7.45
N ASP A 69 18.24 -4.99 -7.65
CA ASP A 69 17.15 -4.02 -7.57
C ASP A 69 16.48 -4.13 -6.19
N VAL A 70 16.83 -3.22 -5.30
CA VAL A 70 16.37 -3.22 -3.90
C VAL A 70 14.88 -2.91 -3.77
N ASP A 71 14.28 -2.27 -4.76
CA ASP A 71 12.86 -1.91 -4.72
C ASP A 71 11.94 -3.02 -5.21
N LYS A 72 12.50 -4.14 -5.63
CA LYS A 72 11.72 -5.28 -6.10
C LYS A 72 11.06 -6.01 -4.94
N THR A 73 9.74 -5.97 -4.90
CA THR A 73 8.96 -6.71 -3.89
C THR A 73 8.83 -8.19 -4.21
N VAL A 74 8.40 -9.00 -3.24
CA VAL A 74 8.11 -10.43 -3.46
C VAL A 74 6.79 -10.67 -4.20
N TYR A 75 5.98 -9.63 -4.38
CA TYR A 75 4.66 -9.74 -5.01
C TYR A 75 4.81 -9.66 -6.51
N ALA A 76 4.21 -10.60 -7.23
CA ALA A 76 4.27 -10.65 -8.68
C ALA A 76 2.87 -10.73 -9.29
N ILE A 77 2.71 -10.09 -10.43
CA ILE A 77 1.54 -10.20 -11.28
C ILE A 77 1.92 -11.04 -12.48
N SER A 78 1.10 -12.05 -12.78
CA SER A 78 1.25 -12.87 -13.97
C SER A 78 0.00 -12.73 -14.84
N MET A 79 0.22 -12.62 -16.15
CA MET A 79 -0.85 -12.53 -17.12
C MET A 79 -0.55 -13.40 -18.31
N SER A 80 -1.59 -13.94 -18.95
CA SER A 80 -1.45 -14.67 -20.19
C SER A 80 -2.55 -14.28 -21.17
N LEU A 81 -2.21 -14.28 -22.46
CA LEU A 81 -3.10 -14.08 -23.58
C LEU A 81 -3.10 -15.35 -24.43
N THR A 82 -4.26 -15.96 -24.65
CA THR A 82 -4.41 -17.14 -25.50
C THR A 82 -5.09 -16.76 -26.81
N LYS A 83 -4.43 -17.04 -27.92
CA LYS A 83 -5.00 -16.90 -29.26
C LYS A 83 -5.45 -18.27 -29.73
N TYR A 84 -6.67 -18.36 -30.17
CA TYR A 84 -7.22 -19.55 -30.82
C TYR A 84 -7.15 -19.39 -32.34
N ASN A 85 -6.52 -20.35 -33.01
CA ASN A 85 -6.42 -20.41 -34.46
C ASN A 85 -7.32 -21.56 -34.94
N ARG A 86 -8.08 -21.33 -36.00
CA ARG A 86 -8.86 -22.35 -36.65
C ARG A 86 -8.34 -22.57 -38.07
N ASP A 87 -7.99 -23.81 -38.41
CA ASP A 87 -7.60 -24.17 -39.77
C ASP A 87 -8.79 -24.35 -40.69
N GLY A 88 -8.53 -24.53 -41.99
CA GLY A 88 -9.54 -24.75 -43.01
C GLY A 88 -10.31 -26.09 -42.83
N ALA A 89 -9.79 -27.03 -42.07
CA ALA A 89 -10.42 -28.30 -41.71
C ALA A 89 -11.28 -28.21 -40.45
N GLY A 90 -11.28 -27.03 -39.77
CA GLY A 90 -12.04 -26.79 -38.56
C GLY A 90 -11.30 -27.15 -37.26
N THR A 91 -10.04 -27.58 -37.33
CA THR A 91 -9.22 -27.88 -36.15
C THR A 91 -8.86 -26.60 -35.42
N ILE A 92 -9.02 -26.61 -34.10
CA ILE A 92 -8.66 -25.47 -33.25
C ILE A 92 -7.33 -25.76 -32.58
N THR A 93 -6.38 -24.85 -32.79
CA THR A 93 -5.11 -24.80 -32.06
C THR A 93 -5.04 -23.53 -31.22
N SER A 94 -4.22 -23.51 -30.17
CA SER A 94 -4.07 -22.34 -29.34
C SER A 94 -2.58 -22.03 -29.09
N ASP A 95 -2.27 -20.75 -29.14
CA ASP A 95 -0.98 -20.21 -28.78
C ASP A 95 -1.16 -19.34 -27.53
N THR A 96 -0.36 -19.56 -26.48
CA THR A 96 -0.45 -18.80 -25.23
C THR A 96 0.83 -18.00 -25.02
N TYR A 97 0.65 -16.71 -24.79
CA TYR A 97 1.72 -15.75 -24.52
C TYR A 97 1.58 -15.29 -23.07
N GLY A 98 2.58 -15.56 -22.25
CA GLY A 98 2.59 -15.22 -20.83
C GLY A 98 3.75 -14.34 -20.44
N ALA A 99 3.55 -13.54 -19.42
CA ALA A 99 4.58 -12.79 -18.74
C ALA A 99 4.26 -12.63 -17.26
N SER A 100 5.29 -12.35 -16.48
CA SER A 100 5.19 -12.07 -15.04
C SER A 100 6.14 -10.93 -14.69
N LYS A 101 5.71 -10.02 -13.82
CA LYS A 101 6.52 -8.93 -13.27
C LYS A 101 6.32 -8.83 -11.78
N TYR A 102 7.39 -8.56 -11.05
CA TYR A 102 7.31 -8.15 -9.65
C TYR A 102 6.82 -6.71 -9.55
N ILE A 103 6.04 -6.45 -8.52
CA ILE A 103 5.65 -5.08 -8.18
C ILE A 103 6.90 -4.37 -7.68
N GLN A 104 7.23 -3.24 -8.31
CA GLN A 104 8.35 -2.42 -7.92
C GLN A 104 7.90 -1.37 -6.92
N TYR A 105 8.56 -1.33 -5.76
CA TYR A 105 8.29 -0.31 -4.76
C TYR A 105 8.76 1.06 -5.27
N LYS A 106 7.96 2.08 -5.00
CA LYS A 106 8.32 3.48 -5.28
C LYS A 106 8.22 4.29 -3.99
N PRO A 107 9.31 4.92 -3.55
CA PRO A 107 9.26 5.76 -2.37
C PRO A 107 8.37 6.98 -2.61
N LEU A 108 7.57 7.35 -1.62
CA LEU A 108 6.76 8.58 -1.66
C LEU A 108 7.63 9.83 -1.57
N ASP A 109 8.75 9.73 -0.87
CA ASP A 109 9.73 10.80 -0.70
C ASP A 109 11.02 10.43 -1.44
N PHE A 110 11.16 10.94 -2.66
CA PHE A 110 12.34 10.74 -3.49
C PHE A 110 13.60 11.47 -2.97
N THR A 111 13.50 12.25 -1.90
CA THR A 111 14.66 12.89 -1.27
C THR A 111 15.37 11.95 -0.30
N GLN A 112 14.72 10.85 0.10
CA GLN A 112 15.35 9.83 0.94
C GLN A 112 16.30 8.97 0.10
N PRO A 113 17.51 8.74 0.59
CA PRO A 113 18.43 7.86 -0.10
C PRO A 113 17.92 6.42 -0.07
N GLU A 114 18.08 5.73 -1.18
CA GLU A 114 17.83 4.30 -1.27
C GLU A 114 18.65 3.55 -0.22
N PRO A 115 18.03 2.72 0.64
CA PRO A 115 18.76 1.98 1.64
C PRO A 115 19.60 0.87 1.01
N ALA A 116 20.55 0.34 1.77
CA ALA A 116 21.22 -0.89 1.36
C ALA A 116 20.21 -2.04 1.22
N PRO A 117 20.47 -3.03 0.34
CA PRO A 117 19.57 -4.16 0.17
C PRO A 117 19.24 -4.79 1.52
N PRO A 118 17.95 -4.96 1.85
CA PRO A 118 17.57 -5.49 3.15
C PRO A 118 18.03 -6.95 3.30
N SER A 119 18.51 -7.28 4.48
CA SER A 119 18.91 -8.66 4.82
C SER A 119 17.71 -9.55 5.15
N THR A 120 16.58 -8.95 5.45
CA THR A 120 15.31 -9.61 5.76
C THR A 120 14.22 -9.12 4.82
N ARG A 121 13.21 -9.96 4.57
CA ARG A 121 12.11 -9.60 3.65
C ARG A 121 11.36 -8.34 4.05
N VAL A 122 11.13 -8.18 5.35
CA VAL A 122 10.49 -6.96 5.89
C VAL A 122 11.57 -6.12 6.53
N ASP A 123 11.84 -4.96 5.97
CA ASP A 123 12.77 -4.01 6.54
C ASP A 123 12.04 -2.94 7.33
N THR A 124 12.18 -2.99 8.65
CA THR A 124 11.64 -2.00 9.57
C THR A 124 12.72 -1.06 10.11
N SER A 125 13.96 -1.18 9.64
CA SER A 125 15.08 -0.36 10.09
C SER A 125 15.00 1.08 9.56
N SER A 126 14.32 1.26 8.44
CA SER A 126 14.08 2.58 7.85
C SER A 126 12.60 2.74 7.46
N THR A 127 12.18 3.99 7.30
CA THR A 127 10.83 4.32 6.81
C THR A 127 10.73 4.32 5.28
N TYR A 128 11.80 3.99 4.59
CA TYR A 128 11.87 4.03 3.14
C TYR A 128 10.78 3.18 2.48
N TYR A 129 10.56 1.94 2.96
CA TYR A 129 9.55 1.04 2.40
C TYR A 129 8.16 1.18 3.01
N PHE A 130 7.93 2.18 3.85
CA PHE A 130 6.66 2.34 4.53
C PHE A 130 5.60 2.93 3.59
N ILE A 131 4.45 2.27 3.51
CA ILE A 131 3.29 2.74 2.78
C ILE A 131 2.28 3.29 3.76
N TYR A 132 2.01 4.58 3.66
CA TYR A 132 1.10 5.30 4.55
C TYR A 132 -0.32 5.44 3.98
N ASN A 133 -0.50 5.15 2.69
CA ASN A 133 -1.78 5.25 2.01
C ASN A 133 -1.98 4.03 1.12
N VAL A 134 -3.15 3.40 1.22
CA VAL A 134 -3.50 2.23 0.40
C VAL A 134 -3.48 2.56 -1.11
N ASN A 135 -3.85 3.78 -1.48
CA ASN A 135 -3.86 4.19 -2.89
C ASN A 135 -2.46 4.12 -3.52
N ASP A 136 -1.42 4.49 -2.77
CA ASP A 136 -0.04 4.43 -3.27
C ASP A 136 0.37 3.00 -3.63
N TRP A 137 -0.07 2.02 -2.82
CA TRP A 137 0.17 0.60 -3.13
C TRP A 137 -0.63 0.13 -4.35
N VAL A 138 -1.88 0.56 -4.46
CA VAL A 138 -2.73 0.25 -5.63
C VAL A 138 -2.14 0.85 -6.91
N ASP A 139 -1.57 2.04 -6.84
CA ASP A 139 -0.92 2.68 -7.99
C ASP A 139 0.31 1.89 -8.46
N MET A 140 1.13 1.38 -7.54
CA MET A 140 2.26 0.49 -7.89
C MET A 140 1.78 -0.81 -8.57
N ILE A 141 0.66 -1.39 -8.10
CA ILE A 141 0.04 -2.56 -8.73
C ILE A 141 -0.43 -2.22 -10.14
N ASN A 142 -1.15 -1.12 -10.31
CA ASN A 142 -1.69 -0.69 -11.60
C ASN A 142 -0.57 -0.43 -12.61
N GLU A 143 0.49 0.25 -12.19
CA GLU A 143 1.65 0.49 -13.06
C GLU A 143 2.34 -0.82 -13.49
N THR A 144 2.51 -1.76 -12.57
CA THR A 144 3.05 -3.08 -12.89
C THR A 144 2.15 -3.83 -13.87
N PHE A 145 0.84 -3.71 -13.71
CA PHE A 145 -0.15 -4.30 -14.61
C PHE A 145 -0.07 -3.70 -16.01
N ASP A 146 0.08 -2.39 -16.13
CA ASP A 146 0.22 -1.69 -17.39
C ASP A 146 1.50 -2.12 -18.13
N LEU A 147 2.63 -2.17 -17.41
CA LEU A 147 3.89 -2.64 -17.97
C LEU A 147 3.80 -4.11 -18.43
N LEU A 148 3.14 -4.96 -17.66
CA LEU A 148 2.93 -6.36 -17.99
C LEU A 148 2.05 -6.52 -19.24
N THR A 149 0.99 -5.71 -19.34
CA THR A 149 0.11 -5.68 -20.49
C THR A 149 0.87 -5.29 -21.78
N GLN A 150 1.73 -4.27 -21.69
CA GLN A 150 2.57 -3.86 -22.81
C GLN A 150 3.52 -4.98 -23.26
N ASP A 151 4.14 -5.68 -22.31
CA ASP A 151 5.03 -6.81 -22.61
C ASP A 151 4.30 -7.96 -23.33
N ILE A 152 3.09 -8.30 -22.87
CA ILE A 152 2.29 -9.37 -23.50
C ILE A 152 1.85 -8.97 -24.90
N ILE A 153 1.39 -7.74 -25.07
CA ILE A 153 0.99 -7.22 -26.37
C ILE A 153 2.20 -7.23 -27.33
N GLN A 154 3.38 -6.85 -26.85
CA GLN A 154 4.59 -6.87 -27.67
C GLN A 154 4.95 -8.30 -28.07
N LYS A 155 4.99 -9.25 -27.15
CA LYS A 155 5.23 -10.67 -27.44
C LYS A 155 4.22 -11.23 -28.45
N PHE A 156 2.96 -10.87 -28.31
CA PHE A 156 1.92 -11.26 -29.24
C PHE A 156 2.16 -10.67 -30.64
N ARG A 157 2.52 -9.40 -30.74
CA ARG A 157 2.85 -8.73 -32.01
C ARG A 157 4.05 -9.38 -32.71
N ASP A 158 5.10 -9.66 -31.96
CA ASP A 158 6.32 -10.28 -32.47
C ASP A 158 6.03 -11.70 -33.00
N ALA A 159 5.21 -12.46 -32.31
CA ALA A 159 4.85 -13.82 -32.70
C ALA A 159 3.89 -13.88 -33.92
N VAL A 160 3.02 -12.88 -34.10
CA VAL A 160 2.05 -12.85 -35.22
C VAL A 160 2.61 -12.21 -36.49
N ASN A 161 3.87 -11.72 -36.49
CA ASN A 161 4.47 -11.04 -37.61
C ASN A 161 3.62 -9.86 -38.09
N TYR A 162 3.60 -8.78 -37.35
CA TYR A 162 2.69 -7.61 -37.46
C TYR A 162 2.63 -6.97 -38.88
N ASN A 163 3.55 -7.30 -39.77
CA ASN A 163 3.53 -6.86 -41.20
C ASN A 163 2.29 -7.35 -41.97
N ILE A 164 1.55 -8.34 -41.44
CA ILE A 164 0.33 -8.86 -42.09
C ILE A 164 -0.87 -8.00 -41.73
N ILE A 165 -0.90 -7.41 -40.54
CA ILE A 165 -2.06 -6.63 -40.07
C ILE A 165 -2.10 -5.24 -40.72
N GLN A 166 -1.00 -4.66 -41.07
CA GLN A 166 -0.97 -3.38 -41.80
C GLN A 166 -1.51 -3.49 -43.26
N LYS A 167 -1.62 -4.69 -43.80
CA LYS A 167 -2.14 -4.91 -45.16
C LYS A 167 -3.66 -5.10 -45.26
N THR A 168 -4.36 -5.18 -44.13
CA THR A 168 -5.81 -5.50 -44.11
C THR A 168 -6.70 -4.31 -43.69
N ILE A 169 -6.15 -3.10 -43.63
CA ILE A 169 -6.94 -1.87 -43.45
C ILE A 169 -6.85 -1.07 -44.77
N TYR A 170 -7.66 -1.50 -45.74
CA TYR A 170 -8.08 -0.72 -46.87
C TYR A 170 -9.58 -0.89 -47.02
#